data_1a4ca9bed9efcd167b0038773a9858bd
#
_entry.id   1a4ca9bed9efcd167b0038773a9858bd
#
_cell.length_a   1.000
_cell.length_b   1.000
_cell.length_c   1.000
_cell.angle_alpha   90.00
_cell.angle_beta   90.00
_cell.angle_gamma   90.00
#
_symmetry.space_group_name_H-M   'P 1'
#
loop_
_entity.id
_entity.type
_entity.pdbx_description
1 polymer ?
#
loop_
_entity_poly.entity_id
_entity_poly.type
_entity_poly.pdbx_seq_one_letter_code
_entity_poly.pdbx_strand_id
1 'polypeptide(L)'
;MNGENRMKFLISLLVLACTSIPVLAQVSSLVLKEEKRRYIVYTPAAYDQAPRQAIPVVFNFHGGGMSMAEQMLYTQMNKTAERHRFIVVYPQGIKQDWNVGFGMDYLAGSDDVGFTQAILSKLKQDYRIDDKRVYATGLSRGGFFALRLAAELPQQFAAVASVGAPMPEPVLQHHKQTEKVGMLLMQGTADKVVLYEGKAASYLSAEGTYDYWRRHNGIEGAAPQPRLLPGPAGDATQVSWLEQGAGGTSVALLTVNDGGHTWPGADAFNVGLPIGKTTRAIDANEVMWEFFSKHRR
;
A
#
# COMPACT_ATOMS: atom_id res chain seq x y z
N MET A 1 53.21 -49.12 46.01
CA MET A 1 51.74 -48.93 46.02
C MET A 1 51.48 -47.65 45.29
N ASN A 2 51.16 -47.77 44.01
CA ASN A 2 51.03 -46.65 43.08
C ASN A 2 49.58 -46.16 43.00
N GLY A 3 49.34 -44.91 43.36
CA GLY A 3 48.05 -44.29 43.19
C GLY A 3 48.10 -43.32 41.99
N GLU A 4 47.53 -43.71 40.83
CA GLU A 4 47.35 -42.84 39.65
C GLU A 4 46.16 -41.90 39.84
N ASN A 5 46.48 -40.59 39.94
CA ASN A 5 45.49 -39.53 39.87
C ASN A 5 45.14 -39.26 38.39
N ARG A 6 43.98 -39.75 37.94
CA ARG A 6 43.36 -39.39 36.65
C ARG A 6 42.55 -38.11 36.80
N MET A 7 43.12 -37.01 36.39
CA MET A 7 42.45 -35.71 36.26
C MET A 7 41.57 -35.70 34.99
N LYS A 8 40.25 -35.79 35.20
CA LYS A 8 39.25 -35.68 34.10
C LYS A 8 39.08 -34.22 33.71
N PHE A 9 39.58 -33.85 32.54
CA PHE A 9 39.27 -32.55 31.90
C PHE A 9 37.85 -32.61 31.34
N LEU A 10 36.93 -31.86 31.93
CA LEU A 10 35.63 -31.55 31.34
C LEU A 10 35.85 -30.41 30.34
N ILE A 11 35.79 -30.72 29.04
CA ILE A 11 35.71 -29.73 27.99
C ILE A 11 34.25 -29.28 27.89
N SER A 12 33.94 -28.12 28.49
CA SER A 12 32.63 -27.46 28.27
C SER A 12 32.58 -26.87 26.88
N LEU A 13 31.81 -27.51 26.00
CA LEU A 13 31.53 -26.96 24.66
C LEU A 13 30.56 -25.78 24.82
N LEU A 14 31.09 -24.55 24.72
CA LEU A 14 30.26 -23.34 24.68
C LEU A 14 29.62 -23.25 23.28
N VAL A 15 28.38 -23.67 23.13
CA VAL A 15 27.60 -23.44 21.90
C VAL A 15 27.20 -21.96 21.88
N LEU A 16 27.93 -21.18 21.09
CA LEU A 16 27.57 -19.79 20.78
C LEU A 16 26.30 -19.85 19.90
N ALA A 17 25.15 -19.67 20.51
CA ALA A 17 23.91 -19.46 19.75
C ALA A 17 24.02 -18.09 19.06
N CYS A 18 24.36 -18.07 17.78
CA CYS A 18 24.22 -16.89 16.94
C CYS A 18 22.72 -16.55 16.85
N THR A 19 22.25 -15.69 17.75
CA THR A 19 20.94 -15.06 17.57
C THR A 19 21.05 -14.05 16.44
N SER A 20 20.69 -14.45 15.22
CA SER A 20 20.50 -13.50 14.13
C SER A 20 19.40 -12.54 14.54
N ILE A 21 19.75 -11.27 14.72
CA ILE A 21 18.75 -10.21 14.89
C ILE A 21 17.92 -10.19 13.59
N PRO A 22 16.61 -10.38 13.62
CA PRO A 22 15.81 -10.35 12.40
C PRO A 22 15.96 -8.97 11.74
N VAL A 23 16.40 -8.94 10.49
CA VAL A 23 16.44 -7.72 9.69
C VAL A 23 15.01 -7.45 9.23
N LEU A 24 14.30 -6.58 9.95
CA LEU A 24 12.89 -6.28 9.70
C LEU A 24 12.64 -5.53 8.38
N ALA A 25 13.61 -4.74 7.91
CA ALA A 25 13.52 -4.00 6.65
C ALA A 25 14.78 -4.22 5.81
N GLN A 26 14.62 -4.75 4.60
CA GLN A 26 15.74 -5.06 3.70
C GLN A 26 15.57 -4.32 2.37
N VAL A 27 16.64 -3.64 1.93
CA VAL A 27 16.73 -3.10 0.58
C VAL A 27 17.12 -4.21 -0.39
N SER A 28 16.27 -4.42 -1.37
CA SER A 28 16.44 -5.42 -2.43
C SER A 28 16.50 -4.76 -3.81
N SER A 29 16.95 -5.48 -4.81
CA SER A 29 16.92 -5.03 -6.19
C SER A 29 16.72 -6.20 -7.15
N LEU A 30 16.16 -5.89 -8.31
CA LEU A 30 16.10 -6.80 -9.46
C LEU A 30 16.43 -6.04 -10.74
N VAL A 31 16.76 -6.78 -11.79
CA VAL A 31 16.98 -6.21 -13.12
C VAL A 31 15.76 -6.50 -13.98
N LEU A 32 15.16 -5.46 -14.54
CA LEU A 32 14.05 -5.55 -15.49
C LEU A 32 14.45 -4.80 -16.77
N LYS A 33 14.46 -5.49 -17.92
CA LYS A 33 14.84 -4.88 -19.22
C LYS A 33 16.15 -4.08 -19.13
N GLU A 34 17.18 -4.70 -18.56
CA GLU A 34 18.54 -4.13 -18.36
C GLU A 34 18.62 -2.98 -17.32
N GLU A 35 17.49 -2.57 -16.74
CA GLU A 35 17.46 -1.53 -15.72
C GLU A 35 17.41 -2.12 -14.30
N LYS A 36 18.35 -1.70 -13.44
CA LYS A 36 18.34 -2.10 -12.02
C LYS A 36 17.32 -1.29 -11.25
N ARG A 37 16.28 -1.96 -10.74
CA ARG A 37 15.21 -1.38 -9.93
C ARG A 37 15.34 -1.82 -8.47
N ARG A 38 15.02 -0.93 -7.54
CA ARG A 38 15.17 -1.14 -6.09
C ARG A 38 13.81 -1.14 -5.39
N TYR A 39 13.74 -1.85 -4.28
CA TYR A 39 12.57 -1.85 -3.39
C TYR A 39 13.01 -2.21 -1.96
N ILE A 40 12.20 -1.82 -0.96
CA ILE A 40 12.35 -2.27 0.42
C ILE A 40 11.31 -3.36 0.67
N VAL A 41 11.70 -4.45 1.34
CA VAL A 41 10.80 -5.45 1.91
C VAL A 41 10.88 -5.34 3.42
N TYR A 42 9.74 -5.17 4.06
CA TYR A 42 9.60 -5.24 5.50
C TYR A 42 8.83 -6.50 5.88
N THR A 43 9.43 -7.34 6.72
CA THR A 43 8.79 -8.53 7.28
C THR A 43 8.50 -8.32 8.76
N PRO A 44 7.28 -8.60 9.26
CA PRO A 44 7.00 -8.47 10.68
C PRO A 44 7.78 -9.52 11.49
N ALA A 45 8.16 -9.18 12.73
CA ALA A 45 8.94 -10.07 13.61
C ALA A 45 8.26 -11.45 13.80
N ALA A 46 6.93 -11.50 13.78
CA ALA A 46 6.17 -12.74 13.87
C ALA A 46 6.29 -13.66 12.64
N TYR A 47 6.88 -13.19 11.52
CA TYR A 47 7.03 -13.99 10.30
C TYR A 47 7.87 -15.26 10.54
N ASP A 48 9.01 -15.12 11.20
CA ASP A 48 9.91 -16.25 11.50
C ASP A 48 9.37 -17.18 12.59
N GLN A 49 8.48 -16.65 13.46
CA GLN A 49 7.84 -17.43 14.53
C GLN A 49 6.75 -18.39 14.03
N ALA A 50 6.22 -18.19 12.81
CA ALA A 50 5.20 -19.02 12.20
C ALA A 50 5.64 -19.62 10.86
N PRO A 51 6.62 -20.57 10.85
CA PRO A 51 7.32 -20.99 9.64
C PRO A 51 6.46 -21.74 8.60
N ARG A 52 5.21 -22.07 8.90
CA ARG A 52 4.27 -22.73 7.98
C ARG A 52 3.13 -21.82 7.50
N GLN A 53 2.98 -20.64 8.08
CA GLN A 53 1.87 -19.76 7.74
C GLN A 53 2.24 -18.83 6.59
N ALA A 54 1.47 -18.87 5.50
CA ALA A 54 1.53 -17.85 4.46
C ALA A 54 0.83 -16.57 4.93
N ILE A 55 1.46 -15.42 4.67
CA ILE A 55 0.98 -14.11 5.12
C ILE A 55 0.67 -13.16 3.96
N PRO A 56 -0.20 -12.18 4.17
CA PRO A 56 -0.53 -11.18 3.15
C PRO A 56 0.64 -10.28 2.78
N VAL A 57 0.52 -9.62 1.62
CA VAL A 57 1.49 -8.61 1.14
C VAL A 57 0.75 -7.33 0.80
N VAL A 58 1.30 -6.20 1.22
CA VAL A 58 0.86 -4.86 0.83
C VAL A 58 1.99 -4.15 0.11
N PHE A 59 1.77 -3.75 -1.15
CA PHE A 59 2.63 -2.83 -1.86
C PHE A 59 2.24 -1.40 -1.50
N ASN A 60 3.19 -0.57 -1.07
CA ASN A 60 2.97 0.83 -0.68
C ASN A 60 3.85 1.75 -1.53
N PHE A 61 3.24 2.41 -2.52
CA PHE A 61 3.91 3.22 -3.53
C PHE A 61 4.07 4.67 -3.09
N HIS A 62 5.27 5.23 -3.25
CA HIS A 62 5.58 6.60 -2.85
C HIS A 62 4.91 7.66 -3.73
N GLY A 63 4.72 8.87 -3.21
CA GLY A 63 4.30 10.04 -3.95
C GLY A 63 5.36 10.52 -4.96
N GLY A 64 4.95 11.32 -5.92
CA GLY A 64 5.88 11.94 -6.88
C GLY A 64 6.95 12.78 -6.17
N GLY A 65 8.22 12.64 -6.57
CA GLY A 65 9.36 13.29 -5.94
C GLY A 65 9.85 12.64 -4.65
N MET A 66 9.17 11.60 -4.16
CA MET A 66 9.56 10.86 -2.94
C MET A 66 10.38 9.61 -3.30
N SER A 67 11.10 9.10 -2.32
CA SER A 67 11.77 7.80 -2.36
C SER A 67 10.95 6.72 -1.63
N MET A 68 11.30 5.45 -1.87
CA MET A 68 10.76 4.30 -1.14
C MET A 68 10.97 4.40 0.38
N ALA A 69 12.11 4.98 0.82
CA ALA A 69 12.42 5.15 2.23
C ALA A 69 11.57 6.26 2.88
N GLU A 70 11.35 7.37 2.19
CA GLU A 70 10.48 8.45 2.65
C GLU A 70 9.03 7.97 2.77
N GLN A 71 8.53 7.17 1.83
CA GLN A 71 7.19 6.57 1.93
C GLN A 71 7.08 5.66 3.16
N MET A 72 8.08 4.82 3.39
CA MET A 72 8.12 3.94 4.57
C MET A 72 8.09 4.74 5.88
N LEU A 73 8.91 5.79 5.96
CA LEU A 73 9.01 6.64 7.15
C LEU A 73 7.76 7.49 7.36
N TYR A 74 7.21 8.05 6.30
CA TYR A 74 6.02 8.90 6.35
C TYR A 74 4.78 8.12 6.74
N THR A 75 4.51 7.00 6.06
CA THR A 75 3.29 6.22 6.31
C THR A 75 3.37 5.37 7.56
N GLN A 76 4.58 5.00 8.01
CA GLN A 76 4.81 4.12 9.17
C GLN A 76 4.00 2.80 9.11
N MET A 77 3.65 2.32 7.90
CA MET A 77 2.83 1.11 7.72
C MET A 77 3.45 -0.15 8.34
N ASN A 78 4.77 -0.14 8.56
CA ASN A 78 5.47 -1.22 9.27
C ASN A 78 4.87 -1.48 10.67
N LYS A 79 4.39 -0.44 11.38
CA LYS A 79 3.76 -0.60 12.69
C LYS A 79 2.45 -1.40 12.61
N THR A 80 1.65 -1.15 11.57
CA THR A 80 0.43 -1.91 11.30
C THR A 80 0.76 -3.33 10.83
N ALA A 81 1.82 -3.48 10.01
CA ALA A 81 2.31 -4.79 9.58
C ALA A 81 2.73 -5.69 10.75
N GLU A 82 3.36 -5.13 11.79
CA GLU A 82 3.68 -5.86 13.02
C GLU A 82 2.41 -6.36 13.74
N ARG A 83 1.41 -5.49 13.89
CA ARG A 83 0.16 -5.85 14.60
C ARG A 83 -0.64 -6.93 13.86
N HIS A 84 -0.69 -6.82 12.53
CA HIS A 84 -1.58 -7.63 11.70
C HIS A 84 -0.87 -8.72 10.88
N ARG A 85 0.45 -8.83 10.97
CA ARG A 85 1.26 -9.91 10.38
C ARG A 85 1.15 -9.96 8.85
N PHE A 86 1.56 -8.88 8.18
CA PHE A 86 1.70 -8.84 6.72
C PHE A 86 3.06 -8.26 6.29
N ILE A 87 3.52 -8.62 5.11
CA ILE A 87 4.73 -8.05 4.50
C ILE A 87 4.35 -6.70 3.88
N VAL A 88 5.21 -5.69 4.05
CA VAL A 88 5.10 -4.42 3.29
C VAL A 88 6.24 -4.33 2.29
N VAL A 89 5.89 -3.94 1.07
CA VAL A 89 6.86 -3.70 0.00
C VAL A 89 6.78 -2.23 -0.40
N TYR A 90 7.92 -1.56 -0.42
CA TYR A 90 8.05 -0.17 -0.87
C TYR A 90 8.93 -0.14 -2.14
N PRO A 91 8.34 -0.18 -3.33
CA PRO A 91 9.10 -0.08 -4.57
C PRO A 91 9.62 1.34 -4.81
N GLN A 92 10.73 1.48 -5.57
CA GLN A 92 11.25 2.76 -6.01
C GLN A 92 10.88 3.03 -7.47
N GLY A 93 10.16 4.11 -7.70
CA GLY A 93 9.86 4.61 -9.04
C GLY A 93 11.08 5.22 -9.72
N ILE A 94 11.16 5.10 -11.05
CA ILE A 94 12.20 5.74 -11.85
C ILE A 94 12.06 7.25 -11.73
N LYS A 95 13.18 7.95 -11.45
CA LYS A 95 13.19 9.40 -11.21
C LYS A 95 12.16 9.84 -10.16
N GLN A 96 11.90 8.98 -9.17
CA GLN A 96 10.93 9.24 -8.09
C GLN A 96 9.49 9.45 -8.61
N ASP A 97 9.10 8.77 -9.68
CA ASP A 97 7.78 8.88 -10.29
C ASP A 97 7.25 7.51 -10.78
N TRP A 98 5.97 7.45 -11.11
CA TRP A 98 5.27 6.26 -11.60
C TRP A 98 4.56 6.57 -12.90
N ASN A 99 4.62 5.64 -13.85
CA ASN A 99 3.90 5.78 -15.10
C ASN A 99 2.39 5.57 -14.92
N VAL A 100 1.67 6.66 -15.01
CA VAL A 100 0.20 6.71 -15.03
C VAL A 100 -0.33 7.50 -16.23
N GLY A 101 0.53 7.75 -17.21
CA GLY A 101 0.21 8.55 -18.39
C GLY A 101 0.35 10.08 -18.18
N PHE A 102 0.81 10.53 -17.00
CA PHE A 102 1.04 11.95 -16.72
C PHE A 102 2.50 12.31 -17.01
N GLY A 103 2.73 13.12 -18.05
CA GLY A 103 4.07 13.57 -18.41
C GLY A 103 4.95 12.51 -19.08
N MET A 104 4.42 11.31 -19.32
CA MET A 104 5.06 10.25 -20.09
C MET A 104 4.04 9.40 -20.83
N ASP A 105 4.46 8.72 -21.89
CA ASP A 105 3.58 7.83 -22.64
C ASP A 105 3.12 6.66 -21.78
N TYR A 106 1.82 6.37 -21.81
CA TYR A 106 1.21 5.32 -20.97
C TYR A 106 1.73 3.93 -21.30
N LEU A 107 1.95 3.64 -22.58
CA LEU A 107 2.37 2.31 -23.06
C LEU A 107 3.89 2.20 -23.20
N ALA A 108 4.56 3.28 -23.65
CA ALA A 108 5.99 3.29 -23.95
C ALA A 108 6.85 3.93 -22.84
N GLY A 109 6.25 4.43 -21.76
CA GLY A 109 6.98 4.96 -20.61
C GLY A 109 7.62 3.87 -19.74
N SER A 110 7.98 4.20 -18.50
CA SER A 110 8.57 3.23 -17.56
C SER A 110 7.63 2.04 -17.32
N ASP A 111 8.20 0.83 -17.36
CA ASP A 111 7.46 -0.42 -17.12
C ASP A 111 7.30 -0.71 -15.61
N ASP A 112 6.54 0.13 -14.94
CA ASP A 112 6.32 0.00 -13.49
C ASP A 112 5.35 -1.14 -13.15
N VAL A 113 4.43 -1.46 -14.05
CA VAL A 113 3.53 -2.61 -13.94
C VAL A 113 4.34 -3.90 -13.99
N GLY A 114 5.20 -4.08 -15.00
CA GLY A 114 6.12 -5.22 -15.10
C GLY A 114 7.08 -5.30 -13.92
N PHE A 115 7.56 -4.15 -13.41
CA PHE A 115 8.38 -4.11 -12.20
C PHE A 115 7.63 -4.64 -10.96
N THR A 116 6.40 -4.23 -10.76
CA THR A 116 5.57 -4.72 -9.65
C THR A 116 5.31 -6.23 -9.76
N GLN A 117 5.03 -6.74 -10.97
CA GLN A 117 4.89 -8.17 -11.21
C GLN A 117 6.19 -8.95 -10.94
N ALA A 118 7.35 -8.41 -11.35
CA ALA A 118 8.64 -9.02 -11.09
C ALA A 118 8.96 -9.10 -9.59
N ILE A 119 8.66 -8.02 -8.84
CA ILE A 119 8.79 -8.03 -7.37
C ILE A 119 7.87 -9.11 -6.78
N LEU A 120 6.59 -9.15 -7.13
CA LEU A 120 5.64 -10.12 -6.60
C LEU A 120 6.10 -11.57 -6.89
N SER A 121 6.60 -11.82 -8.10
CA SER A 121 7.16 -13.12 -8.48
C SER A 121 8.39 -13.49 -7.63
N LYS A 122 9.26 -12.53 -7.36
CA LYS A 122 10.43 -12.74 -6.49
C LYS A 122 10.04 -12.99 -5.04
N LEU A 123 9.06 -12.25 -4.53
CA LEU A 123 8.54 -12.44 -3.19
C LEU A 123 7.94 -13.85 -3.00
N LYS A 124 7.24 -14.37 -4.00
CA LYS A 124 6.68 -15.74 -3.97
C LYS A 124 7.75 -16.83 -3.91
N GLN A 125 8.96 -16.55 -4.41
CA GLN A 125 10.10 -17.46 -4.32
C GLN A 125 10.78 -17.38 -2.95
N ASP A 126 10.90 -16.16 -2.40
CA ASP A 126 11.71 -15.89 -1.21
C ASP A 126 10.91 -15.99 0.09
N TYR A 127 9.58 -15.77 0.03
CA TYR A 127 8.71 -15.66 1.21
C TYR A 127 7.46 -16.54 1.08
N ARG A 128 6.89 -16.91 2.21
CA ARG A 128 5.60 -17.61 2.30
C ARG A 128 4.46 -16.61 2.18
N ILE A 129 4.02 -16.35 0.96
CA ILE A 129 2.98 -15.37 0.66
C ILE A 129 1.62 -16.05 0.46
N ASP A 130 0.56 -15.46 1.00
CA ASP A 130 -0.81 -15.80 0.63
C ASP A 130 -1.18 -15.09 -0.69
N ASP A 131 -1.10 -15.81 -1.79
CA ASP A 131 -1.39 -15.29 -3.14
C ASP A 131 -2.80 -14.72 -3.31
N LYS A 132 -3.72 -15.08 -2.41
CA LYS A 132 -5.09 -14.56 -2.43
C LYS A 132 -5.25 -13.26 -1.64
N ARG A 133 -4.22 -12.85 -0.90
CA ARG A 133 -4.21 -11.65 -0.07
C ARG A 133 -3.02 -10.74 -0.41
N VAL A 134 -3.00 -10.29 -1.65
CA VAL A 134 -2.05 -9.29 -2.16
C VAL A 134 -2.80 -7.98 -2.39
N TYR A 135 -2.28 -6.90 -1.84
CA TYR A 135 -2.91 -5.58 -1.84
C TYR A 135 -1.94 -4.52 -2.33
N ALA A 136 -2.48 -3.40 -2.80
CA ALA A 136 -1.68 -2.25 -3.20
C ALA A 136 -2.25 -0.96 -2.61
N THR A 137 -1.38 -0.04 -2.26
CA THR A 137 -1.73 1.32 -1.84
C THR A 137 -0.62 2.29 -2.22
N GLY A 138 -0.91 3.58 -2.15
CA GLY A 138 0.07 4.62 -2.35
C GLY A 138 -0.52 6.01 -2.15
N LEU A 139 0.39 6.98 -2.02
CA LEU A 139 0.06 8.38 -1.89
C LEU A 139 0.21 9.09 -3.24
N SER A 140 -0.74 9.97 -3.60
CA SER A 140 -0.58 10.88 -4.75
C SER A 140 -0.21 10.10 -6.02
N ARG A 141 0.93 10.34 -6.64
CA ARG A 141 1.43 9.58 -7.79
C ARG A 141 1.42 8.06 -7.56
N GLY A 142 1.79 7.60 -6.36
CA GLY A 142 1.72 6.20 -5.97
C GLY A 142 0.28 5.68 -5.84
N GLY A 143 -0.66 6.53 -5.42
CA GLY A 143 -2.09 6.22 -5.38
C GLY A 143 -2.69 6.07 -6.79
N PHE A 144 -2.36 6.99 -7.70
CA PHE A 144 -2.70 6.86 -9.12
C PHE A 144 -2.16 5.56 -9.73
N PHE A 145 -0.91 5.20 -9.37
CA PHE A 145 -0.32 3.96 -9.84
C PHE A 145 -0.97 2.70 -9.23
N ALA A 146 -1.37 2.75 -7.97
CA ALA A 146 -2.14 1.66 -7.37
C ALA A 146 -3.47 1.42 -8.11
N LEU A 147 -4.16 2.49 -8.57
CA LEU A 147 -5.35 2.37 -9.41
C LEU A 147 -5.03 1.78 -10.80
N ARG A 148 -3.86 2.10 -11.38
CA ARG A 148 -3.39 1.45 -12.60
C ARG A 148 -3.20 -0.06 -12.41
N LEU A 149 -2.62 -0.48 -11.27
CA LEU A 149 -2.48 -1.90 -10.96
C LEU A 149 -3.83 -2.61 -10.80
N ALA A 150 -4.82 -1.97 -10.19
CA ALA A 150 -6.18 -2.49 -10.12
C ALA A 150 -6.80 -2.67 -11.51
N ALA A 151 -6.54 -1.72 -12.42
CA ALA A 151 -7.08 -1.76 -13.78
C ALA A 151 -6.36 -2.76 -14.71
N GLU A 152 -5.05 -2.98 -14.53
CA GLU A 152 -4.27 -3.84 -15.44
C GLU A 152 -4.00 -5.25 -14.87
N LEU A 153 -3.95 -5.40 -13.55
CA LEU A 153 -3.60 -6.65 -12.86
C LEU A 153 -4.66 -7.09 -11.81
N PRO A 154 -5.97 -7.03 -12.10
CA PRO A 154 -7.00 -7.37 -11.12
C PRO A 154 -6.87 -8.82 -10.62
N GLN A 155 -6.30 -9.71 -11.45
CA GLN A 155 -6.02 -11.10 -11.10
C GLN A 155 -4.87 -11.26 -10.10
N GLN A 156 -4.15 -10.20 -9.73
CA GLN A 156 -3.04 -10.25 -8.77
C GLN A 156 -3.38 -9.57 -7.44
N PHE A 157 -4.27 -8.56 -7.46
CA PHE A 157 -4.62 -7.77 -6.29
C PHE A 157 -6.05 -8.04 -5.83
N ALA A 158 -6.22 -8.41 -4.56
CA ALA A 158 -7.55 -8.64 -3.97
C ALA A 158 -8.26 -7.31 -3.67
N ALA A 159 -7.52 -6.30 -3.25
CA ALA A 159 -8.01 -4.94 -3.04
C ALA A 159 -6.90 -3.91 -3.21
N VAL A 160 -7.30 -2.68 -3.51
CA VAL A 160 -6.42 -1.52 -3.69
C VAL A 160 -6.96 -0.35 -2.88
N ALA A 161 -6.04 0.42 -2.26
CA ALA A 161 -6.36 1.68 -1.62
C ALA A 161 -5.59 2.83 -2.28
N SER A 162 -6.25 3.95 -2.55
CA SER A 162 -5.63 5.14 -3.13
C SER A 162 -5.77 6.32 -2.18
N VAL A 163 -4.67 7.02 -1.87
CA VAL A 163 -4.67 8.19 -0.99
C VAL A 163 -4.27 9.43 -1.79
N GLY A 164 -5.13 10.44 -1.80
CA GLY A 164 -4.89 11.68 -2.52
C GLY A 164 -4.77 11.48 -4.03
N ALA A 165 -5.50 10.50 -4.60
CA ALA A 165 -5.39 10.17 -6.03
C ALA A 165 -6.67 9.50 -6.55
N PRO A 166 -7.58 10.22 -7.19
CA PRO A 166 -8.72 9.68 -7.92
C PRO A 166 -8.29 8.98 -9.23
N MET A 167 -9.23 8.37 -9.97
CA MET A 167 -8.96 7.61 -11.19
C MET A 167 -8.32 8.45 -12.29
N PRO A 168 -7.08 8.12 -12.74
CA PRO A 168 -6.44 8.85 -13.83
C PRO A 168 -7.16 8.60 -15.16
N GLU A 169 -7.34 9.65 -15.96
CA GLU A 169 -7.97 9.55 -17.28
C GLU A 169 -7.24 8.56 -18.22
N PRO A 170 -5.88 8.55 -18.31
CA PRO A 170 -5.20 7.54 -19.13
C PRO A 170 -5.41 6.12 -18.65
N VAL A 171 -5.50 5.88 -17.34
CA VAL A 171 -5.82 4.55 -16.79
C VAL A 171 -7.24 4.15 -17.16
N LEU A 172 -8.20 5.07 -17.02
CA LEU A 172 -9.60 4.85 -17.39
C LEU A 172 -9.73 4.45 -18.87
N GLN A 173 -9.04 5.15 -19.77
CA GLN A 173 -9.07 4.90 -21.22
C GLN A 173 -8.48 3.52 -21.60
N HIS A 174 -7.51 3.02 -20.82
CA HIS A 174 -6.85 1.74 -21.06
C HIS A 174 -7.41 0.58 -20.22
N HIS A 175 -8.34 0.82 -19.31
CA HIS A 175 -8.94 -0.23 -18.49
C HIS A 175 -9.86 -1.14 -19.32
N LYS A 176 -9.43 -2.38 -19.54
CA LYS A 176 -10.15 -3.37 -20.35
C LYS A 176 -10.51 -4.64 -19.56
N GLN A 177 -9.98 -4.76 -18.35
CA GLN A 177 -10.23 -5.93 -17.49
C GLN A 177 -11.66 -5.86 -16.92
N THR A 178 -12.22 -7.01 -16.60
CA THR A 178 -13.59 -7.14 -16.10
C THR A 178 -13.65 -7.74 -14.68
N GLU A 179 -12.51 -8.21 -14.18
CA GLU A 179 -12.40 -8.79 -12.86
C GLU A 179 -12.60 -7.72 -11.77
N LYS A 180 -13.32 -8.11 -10.74
CA LYS A 180 -13.63 -7.25 -9.60
C LYS A 180 -12.45 -7.09 -8.66
N VAL A 181 -12.23 -5.87 -8.15
CA VAL A 181 -11.18 -5.55 -7.17
C VAL A 181 -11.79 -4.70 -6.06
N GLY A 182 -11.53 -5.05 -4.79
CA GLY A 182 -11.91 -4.19 -3.67
C GLY A 182 -11.24 -2.83 -3.78
N MET A 183 -11.99 -1.73 -3.62
CA MET A 183 -11.46 -0.38 -3.83
C MET A 183 -11.73 0.53 -2.65
N LEU A 184 -10.67 1.10 -2.08
CA LEU A 184 -10.74 2.12 -1.04
C LEU A 184 -10.11 3.42 -1.52
N LEU A 185 -10.85 4.51 -1.47
CA LEU A 185 -10.39 5.85 -1.82
C LEU A 185 -10.34 6.72 -0.58
N MET A 186 -9.27 7.48 -0.38
CA MET A 186 -9.12 8.46 0.69
C MET A 186 -8.75 9.80 0.08
N GLN A 187 -9.63 10.80 0.18
CA GLN A 187 -9.41 12.11 -0.46
C GLN A 187 -9.83 13.25 0.46
N GLY A 188 -8.96 14.27 0.56
CA GLY A 188 -9.25 15.52 1.28
C GLY A 188 -10.03 16.51 0.42
N THR A 189 -11.06 17.17 0.97
CA THR A 189 -11.84 18.17 0.23
C THR A 189 -11.10 19.49 0.05
N ALA A 190 -10.10 19.78 0.89
CA ALA A 190 -9.23 20.94 0.79
C ALA A 190 -7.85 20.64 0.16
N ASP A 191 -7.72 19.48 -0.51
CA ASP A 191 -6.53 19.11 -1.26
C ASP A 191 -6.34 20.05 -2.45
N LYS A 192 -5.22 20.81 -2.44
CA LYS A 192 -4.87 21.77 -3.51
C LYS A 192 -3.86 21.20 -4.51
N VAL A 193 -3.34 20.01 -4.27
CA VAL A 193 -2.40 19.31 -5.14
C VAL A 193 -3.15 18.41 -6.11
N VAL A 194 -4.05 17.58 -5.57
CA VAL A 194 -4.96 16.72 -6.34
C VAL A 194 -6.39 17.02 -5.89
N LEU A 195 -7.11 17.73 -6.73
CA LEU A 195 -8.43 18.28 -6.39
C LEU A 195 -9.46 17.17 -6.14
N TYR A 196 -10.26 17.33 -5.10
CA TYR A 196 -11.38 16.44 -4.78
C TYR A 196 -12.38 16.34 -5.94
N GLU A 197 -12.69 17.50 -6.56
CA GLU A 197 -13.63 17.64 -7.68
C GLU A 197 -13.09 17.11 -9.01
N GLY A 198 -11.84 16.62 -9.03
CA GLY A 198 -11.20 16.16 -10.25
C GLY A 198 -10.59 17.29 -11.08
N LYS A 199 -9.98 16.88 -12.18
CA LYS A 199 -9.38 17.80 -13.15
C LYS A 199 -9.63 17.28 -14.56
N ALA A 200 -10.34 18.04 -15.37
CA ALA A 200 -10.67 17.68 -16.75
C ALA A 200 -9.42 17.23 -17.53
N ALA A 201 -9.55 16.18 -18.33
CA ALA A 201 -8.49 15.55 -19.12
C ALA A 201 -7.27 15.08 -18.30
N SER A 202 -7.44 14.91 -16.99
CA SER A 202 -6.37 14.40 -16.12
C SER A 202 -6.87 13.26 -15.23
N TYR A 203 -7.87 13.50 -14.38
CA TYR A 203 -8.41 12.50 -13.47
C TYR A 203 -9.85 12.84 -13.05
N LEU A 204 -10.62 11.83 -12.72
CA LEU A 204 -12.00 11.96 -12.23
C LEU A 204 -12.03 12.68 -10.87
N SER A 205 -13.23 13.12 -10.45
CA SER A 205 -13.44 13.48 -9.04
C SER A 205 -13.33 12.25 -8.12
N ALA A 206 -13.20 12.47 -6.81
CA ALA A 206 -13.24 11.41 -5.82
C ALA A 206 -14.54 10.59 -5.91
N GLU A 207 -15.68 11.27 -5.98
CA GLU A 207 -17.00 10.66 -6.13
C GLU A 207 -17.16 9.95 -7.48
N GLY A 208 -16.68 10.57 -8.57
CA GLY A 208 -16.68 9.96 -9.90
C GLY A 208 -15.83 8.68 -9.94
N THR A 209 -14.72 8.64 -9.19
CA THR A 209 -13.87 7.45 -9.05
C THR A 209 -14.60 6.36 -8.27
N TYR A 210 -15.25 6.70 -7.15
CA TYR A 210 -16.08 5.79 -6.39
C TYR A 210 -17.18 5.17 -7.25
N ASP A 211 -17.93 5.99 -7.98
CA ASP A 211 -19.00 5.56 -8.86
C ASP A 211 -18.51 4.70 -10.03
N TYR A 212 -17.34 5.01 -10.57
CA TYR A 212 -16.71 4.21 -11.61
C TYR A 212 -16.44 2.78 -11.12
N TRP A 213 -15.73 2.62 -9.98
CA TRP A 213 -15.39 1.31 -9.46
C TRP A 213 -16.59 0.54 -8.93
N ARG A 214 -17.58 1.24 -8.38
CA ARG A 214 -18.86 0.66 -7.98
C ARG A 214 -19.56 0.00 -9.18
N ARG A 215 -19.69 0.72 -10.29
CA ARG A 215 -20.30 0.18 -11.52
C ARG A 215 -19.45 -0.95 -12.12
N HIS A 216 -18.13 -0.79 -12.17
CA HIS A 216 -17.20 -1.82 -12.64
C HIS A 216 -17.37 -3.13 -11.85
N ASN A 217 -17.47 -3.05 -10.54
CA ASN A 217 -17.66 -4.20 -9.67
C ASN A 217 -19.10 -4.76 -9.70
N GLY A 218 -20.02 -4.18 -10.48
CA GLY A 218 -21.41 -4.61 -10.56
C GLY A 218 -22.16 -4.43 -9.24
N ILE A 219 -21.81 -3.40 -8.46
CA ILE A 219 -22.52 -3.04 -7.23
C ILE A 219 -23.65 -2.09 -7.58
N GLU A 220 -24.86 -2.58 -7.48
CA GLU A 220 -26.10 -1.87 -7.85
C GLU A 220 -26.78 -1.23 -6.64
N GLY A 221 -27.83 -0.43 -6.90
CA GLY A 221 -28.64 0.24 -5.89
C GLY A 221 -28.12 1.62 -5.50
N ALA A 222 -28.91 2.33 -4.70
CA ALA A 222 -28.53 3.63 -4.16
C ALA A 222 -27.39 3.50 -3.16
N ALA A 223 -26.43 4.43 -3.18
CA ALA A 223 -25.40 4.49 -2.17
C ALA A 223 -26.01 4.74 -0.78
N PRO A 224 -25.53 4.07 0.27
CA PRO A 224 -25.97 4.35 1.62
C PRO A 224 -25.57 5.78 2.05
N GLN A 225 -26.17 6.26 3.14
CA GLN A 225 -25.72 7.53 3.71
C GLN A 225 -24.32 7.38 4.28
N PRO A 226 -23.40 8.33 4.04
CA PRO A 226 -22.06 8.30 4.62
C PRO A 226 -22.12 8.31 6.14
N ARG A 227 -21.32 7.46 6.78
CA ARG A 227 -21.14 7.43 8.23
C ARG A 227 -20.02 8.36 8.65
N LEU A 228 -20.30 9.27 9.58
CA LEU A 228 -19.25 10.10 10.19
C LEU A 228 -18.38 9.24 11.13
N LEU A 229 -17.08 9.40 11.03
CA LEU A 229 -16.13 8.80 11.95
C LEU A 229 -15.74 9.80 13.04
N PRO A 230 -15.78 9.41 14.33
CA PRO A 230 -15.39 10.30 15.40
C PRO A 230 -13.90 10.62 15.32
N GLY A 231 -13.56 11.89 15.55
CA GLY A 231 -12.17 12.36 15.66
C GLY A 231 -11.88 12.87 17.07
N PRO A 232 -10.60 13.08 17.39
CA PRO A 232 -10.20 13.69 18.67
C PRO A 232 -10.72 15.12 18.77
N ALA A 233 -10.94 15.58 19.99
CA ALA A 233 -11.32 16.97 20.25
C ALA A 233 -10.24 17.93 19.69
N GLY A 234 -10.68 18.95 18.95
CA GLY A 234 -9.79 19.94 18.35
C GLY A 234 -9.21 19.52 16.97
N ASP A 235 -9.57 18.35 16.43
CA ASP A 235 -9.28 18.05 15.02
C ASP A 235 -10.09 19.02 14.13
N ALA A 236 -9.37 19.76 13.30
CA ALA A 236 -9.98 20.73 12.38
C ALA A 236 -10.48 20.08 11.08
N THR A 237 -10.54 18.74 11.05
CA THR A 237 -11.06 17.94 9.93
C THR A 237 -12.19 17.04 10.40
N GLN A 238 -13.01 16.55 9.47
CA GLN A 238 -14.05 15.57 9.73
C GLN A 238 -13.98 14.47 8.67
N VAL A 239 -14.06 13.21 9.10
CA VAL A 239 -14.01 12.08 8.18
C VAL A 239 -15.39 11.46 8.02
N SER A 240 -15.80 11.23 6.78
CA SER A 240 -16.99 10.44 6.45
C SER A 240 -16.58 9.19 5.66
N TRP A 241 -17.29 8.09 5.93
CA TRP A 241 -17.12 6.78 5.32
C TRP A 241 -18.38 6.42 4.53
N LEU A 242 -18.21 6.25 3.23
CA LEU A 242 -19.22 5.69 2.33
C LEU A 242 -18.69 4.36 1.80
N GLU A 243 -19.39 3.24 2.08
CA GLU A 243 -19.00 1.92 1.57
C GLU A 243 -20.22 1.19 1.03
N GLN A 244 -20.06 0.56 -0.12
CA GLN A 244 -21.06 -0.30 -0.72
C GLN A 244 -20.39 -1.56 -1.28
N GLY A 245 -21.02 -2.71 -1.08
CA GLY A 245 -20.45 -3.99 -1.49
C GLY A 245 -21.47 -4.98 -1.99
N ALA A 246 -21.02 -5.90 -2.83
CA ALA A 246 -21.77 -7.05 -3.31
C ALA A 246 -20.83 -8.19 -3.71
N GLY A 247 -21.25 -9.44 -3.44
CA GLY A 247 -20.52 -10.63 -3.93
C GLY A 247 -19.09 -10.76 -3.42
N GLY A 248 -18.81 -10.32 -2.19
CA GLY A 248 -17.46 -10.42 -1.59
C GLY A 248 -16.49 -9.30 -1.99
N THR A 249 -16.96 -8.30 -2.72
CA THR A 249 -16.18 -7.12 -3.12
C THR A 249 -16.89 -5.85 -2.68
N SER A 250 -16.15 -4.85 -2.22
CA SER A 250 -16.71 -3.54 -1.87
C SER A 250 -15.89 -2.39 -2.45
N VAL A 251 -16.54 -1.24 -2.55
CA VAL A 251 -15.93 0.05 -2.88
C VAL A 251 -16.24 1.02 -1.76
N ALA A 252 -15.23 1.68 -1.25
CA ALA A 252 -15.35 2.67 -0.18
C ALA A 252 -14.70 4.00 -0.57
N LEU A 253 -15.33 5.10 -0.15
CA LEU A 253 -14.81 6.45 -0.21
C LEU A 253 -14.74 7.03 1.20
N LEU A 254 -13.52 7.34 1.64
CA LEU A 254 -13.27 8.18 2.79
C LEU A 254 -13.07 9.62 2.32
N THR A 255 -14.00 10.47 2.68
CA THR A 255 -13.88 11.91 2.47
C THR A 255 -13.36 12.56 3.74
N VAL A 256 -12.21 13.24 3.65
CA VAL A 256 -11.65 14.04 4.74
C VAL A 256 -12.04 15.49 4.50
N ASN A 257 -13.14 15.93 5.12
CA ASN A 257 -13.59 17.31 5.03
C ASN A 257 -12.55 18.25 5.63
N ASP A 258 -12.20 19.34 4.95
CA ASP A 258 -11.11 20.28 5.26
C ASP A 258 -9.72 19.64 5.29
N GLY A 259 -9.58 18.37 4.93
CA GLY A 259 -8.31 17.65 4.81
C GLY A 259 -7.55 18.04 3.55
N GLY A 260 -6.23 18.01 3.63
CA GLY A 260 -5.34 18.31 2.52
C GLY A 260 -4.78 17.06 1.84
N HIS A 261 -3.68 17.26 1.09
CA HIS A 261 -2.95 16.23 0.36
C HIS A 261 -2.01 15.44 1.29
N THR A 262 -2.57 14.68 2.21
CA THR A 262 -1.82 14.04 3.30
C THR A 262 -2.20 12.57 3.45
N TRP A 263 -1.34 11.81 4.14
CA TRP A 263 -1.67 10.47 4.60
C TRP A 263 -2.42 10.57 5.93
N PRO A 264 -3.70 10.21 6.04
CA PRO A 264 -4.49 10.35 7.26
C PRO A 264 -3.83 9.65 8.46
N GLY A 265 -3.73 10.36 9.58
CA GLY A 265 -3.08 9.87 10.79
C GLY A 265 -1.56 10.01 10.84
N ALA A 266 -0.90 10.29 9.71
CA ALA A 266 0.55 10.46 9.69
C ALA A 266 1.01 11.74 10.38
N ASP A 267 2.24 11.74 10.86
CA ASP A 267 2.90 12.94 11.36
C ASP A 267 3.17 13.94 10.23
N ALA A 268 3.40 15.19 10.61
CA ALA A 268 3.73 16.23 9.64
C ALA A 268 4.98 15.85 8.84
N PHE A 269 4.87 15.88 7.53
CA PHE A 269 5.96 15.55 6.60
C PHE A 269 6.11 16.68 5.59
N ASN A 270 7.31 17.26 5.52
CA ASN A 270 7.57 18.35 4.60
C ASN A 270 7.98 17.79 3.24
N VAL A 271 7.10 17.91 2.26
CA VAL A 271 7.35 17.52 0.85
C VAL A 271 7.65 18.73 -0.02
N GLY A 272 7.92 19.91 0.56
CA GLY A 272 8.16 21.15 -0.18
C GLY A 272 6.92 21.75 -0.84
N LEU A 273 5.72 21.26 -0.52
CA LEU A 273 4.44 21.71 -1.05
C LEU A 273 3.47 22.02 0.10
N PRO A 274 2.53 22.96 -0.07
CA PRO A 274 1.48 23.25 0.90
C PRO A 274 0.42 22.14 0.88
N ILE A 275 0.70 21.01 1.53
CA ILE A 275 -0.14 19.81 1.50
C ILE A 275 -1.43 19.92 2.33
N GLY A 276 -1.58 20.94 3.14
CA GLY A 276 -2.80 21.18 3.94
C GLY A 276 -2.86 20.41 5.25
N LYS A 277 -4.06 20.25 5.81
CA LYS A 277 -4.30 19.62 7.11
C LYS A 277 -4.28 18.08 7.00
N THR A 278 -3.69 17.43 8.00
CA THR A 278 -3.78 15.98 8.19
C THR A 278 -4.82 15.67 9.27
N THR A 279 -5.81 14.86 8.95
CA THR A 279 -6.79 14.39 9.95
C THR A 279 -6.13 13.45 10.96
N ARG A 280 -6.58 13.53 12.21
CA ARG A 280 -6.25 12.61 13.30
C ARG A 280 -7.43 11.71 13.66
N ALA A 281 -8.56 11.83 12.98
CA ALA A 281 -9.75 11.03 13.22
C ALA A 281 -9.56 9.55 12.88
N ILE A 282 -8.60 9.25 12.01
CA ILE A 282 -8.28 7.89 11.58
C ILE A 282 -6.76 7.70 11.43
N ASP A 283 -6.33 6.45 11.53
CA ASP A 283 -5.05 5.96 11.01
C ASP A 283 -5.32 5.26 9.67
N ALA A 284 -4.81 5.82 8.58
CA ALA A 284 -5.03 5.28 7.24
C ALA A 284 -4.58 3.81 7.12
N ASN A 285 -3.51 3.41 7.78
CA ASN A 285 -2.99 2.05 7.71
C ASN A 285 -3.94 1.05 8.37
N GLU A 286 -4.51 1.40 9.55
CA GLU A 286 -5.48 0.53 10.23
C GLU A 286 -6.79 0.42 9.44
N VAL A 287 -7.27 1.54 8.91
CA VAL A 287 -8.45 1.57 8.05
C VAL A 287 -8.23 0.75 6.77
N MET A 288 -7.06 0.88 6.13
CA MET A 288 -6.71 0.05 4.97
C MET A 288 -6.67 -1.42 5.33
N TRP A 289 -6.07 -1.77 6.47
CA TRP A 289 -6.01 -3.16 6.88
C TRP A 289 -7.40 -3.73 7.19
N GLU A 290 -8.24 -2.97 7.88
CA GLU A 290 -9.64 -3.36 8.11
C GLU A 290 -10.37 -3.64 6.79
N PHE A 291 -10.16 -2.79 5.78
CA PHE A 291 -10.72 -2.99 4.45
C PHE A 291 -10.08 -4.18 3.73
N PHE A 292 -8.75 -4.24 3.62
CA PHE A 292 -8.03 -5.29 2.90
C PHE A 292 -8.32 -6.69 3.44
N SER A 293 -8.38 -6.86 4.76
CA SER A 293 -8.59 -8.16 5.38
C SER A 293 -9.94 -8.82 5.04
N LYS A 294 -10.91 -8.02 4.59
CA LYS A 294 -12.23 -8.50 4.12
C LYS A 294 -12.20 -9.03 2.69
N HIS A 295 -11.13 -8.72 1.92
CA HIS A 295 -11.02 -9.04 0.51
C HIS A 295 -10.01 -10.15 0.26
N ARG A 296 -10.42 -11.09 -0.59
CA ARG A 296 -9.60 -12.23 -0.98
C ARG A 296 -9.95 -12.63 -2.41
N ARG A 297 -8.96 -12.97 -3.22
CA ARG A 297 -9.19 -13.48 -4.59
C ARG A 297 -9.61 -14.94 -4.59
#